data_bb170d7141dde9623ae824a862fe3d27
#
_entry.id   bb170d7141dde9623ae824a862fe3d27
#
_cell.length_a   1.000
_cell.length_b   1.000
_cell.length_c   1.000
_cell.angle_alpha   90.00
_cell.angle_beta   90.00
_cell.angle_gamma   90.00
#
_symmetry.space_group_name_H-M   'P 1'
#
loop_
_entity.id
_entity.type
_entity.pdbx_description
1 polymer ?
#
loop_
_entity_poly.entity_id
_entity_poly.type
_entity_poly.pdbx_seq_one_letter_code
_entity_poly.pdbx_strand_id
1 'polypeptide(L)'
;MILCCMLTGGCMGKSVPPADIYTISAQWEKDRAPVRDEDKDAIIIKLAPIQASRAFNGTAILYSKAQYDHNSYAYSRWSDAPVRLLGILFQAALEESGRFGAVVSPTSASEADFLIESTLFDFSHHIKGDGTSEGVVRIRFYVIDNTTKTVTATKEFVSRVQASSQNAQGAASALNKAATDVARNLVSWLAEPGRI
;
A
#
# COMPACT_ATOMS: atom_id res chain seq x y z
N MET A 1 -6.67 -13.03 -71.31
CA MET A 1 -7.53 -12.50 -70.22
C MET A 1 -7.01 -13.16 -68.95
N ILE A 2 -6.15 -12.43 -68.22
CA ILE A 2 -5.46 -12.91 -66.98
C ILE A 2 -6.26 -12.41 -65.79
N LEU A 3 -6.85 -13.36 -65.05
CA LEU A 3 -7.65 -13.11 -63.85
C LEU A 3 -6.69 -12.99 -62.65
N CYS A 4 -6.49 -11.77 -62.15
CA CYS A 4 -5.64 -11.49 -61.00
C CYS A 4 -6.48 -11.67 -59.73
N CYS A 5 -6.32 -12.80 -59.00
CA CYS A 5 -6.90 -13.01 -57.67
C CYS A 5 -6.15 -12.18 -56.60
N MET A 6 -6.72 -11.08 -56.12
CA MET A 6 -6.23 -10.36 -54.96
C MET A 6 -6.66 -11.10 -53.68
N LEU A 7 -5.67 -11.73 -53.01
CA LEU A 7 -5.82 -12.29 -51.68
C LEU A 7 -5.71 -11.13 -50.66
N THR A 8 -6.84 -10.63 -50.18
CA THR A 8 -6.88 -9.72 -49.02
C THR A 8 -6.72 -10.54 -47.74
N GLY A 9 -5.51 -10.68 -47.27
CA GLY A 9 -5.23 -11.22 -45.94
C GLY A 9 -5.69 -10.24 -44.85
N GLY A 10 -6.87 -10.46 -44.29
CA GLY A 10 -7.34 -9.71 -43.14
C GLY A 10 -6.51 -10.04 -41.88
N CYS A 11 -5.72 -9.10 -41.37
CA CYS A 11 -5.11 -9.19 -40.04
C CYS A 11 -6.25 -9.20 -38.98
N MET A 12 -6.61 -10.39 -38.49
CA MET A 12 -7.42 -10.52 -37.28
C MET A 12 -6.55 -10.12 -36.08
N GLY A 13 -6.52 -8.83 -35.75
CA GLY A 13 -5.94 -8.33 -34.50
C GLY A 13 -6.73 -8.92 -33.33
N LYS A 14 -6.09 -9.78 -32.52
CA LYS A 14 -6.66 -10.18 -31.22
C LYS A 14 -6.80 -8.92 -30.37
N SER A 15 -8.05 -8.52 -30.09
CA SER A 15 -8.32 -7.47 -29.12
C SER A 15 -7.82 -7.92 -27.74
N VAL A 16 -6.87 -7.20 -27.17
CA VAL A 16 -6.42 -7.43 -25.78
C VAL A 16 -7.59 -7.07 -24.87
N PRO A 17 -8.03 -7.95 -23.96
CA PRO A 17 -9.08 -7.63 -22.99
C PRO A 17 -8.71 -6.37 -22.20
N PRO A 18 -9.69 -5.51 -21.84
CA PRO A 18 -9.43 -4.39 -20.95
C PRO A 18 -8.90 -4.89 -19.60
N ALA A 19 -7.98 -4.13 -19.02
CA ALA A 19 -7.42 -4.49 -17.72
C ALA A 19 -8.36 -4.01 -16.59
N ASP A 20 -8.59 -4.89 -15.60
CA ASP A 20 -9.25 -4.52 -14.35
C ASP A 20 -8.34 -3.62 -13.52
N ILE A 21 -8.88 -2.53 -12.98
CA ILE A 21 -8.11 -1.57 -12.18
C ILE A 21 -8.61 -1.64 -10.73
N TYR A 22 -7.68 -1.89 -9.81
CA TYR A 22 -7.94 -1.95 -8.38
C TYR A 22 -7.25 -0.78 -7.66
N THR A 23 -7.80 -0.36 -6.53
CA THR A 23 -7.18 0.65 -5.66
C THR A 23 -7.11 0.16 -4.22
N ILE A 24 -6.27 0.80 -3.42
CA ILE A 24 -6.25 0.63 -1.98
C ILE A 24 -7.07 1.75 -1.38
N SER A 25 -8.10 1.39 -0.63
CA SER A 25 -8.93 2.34 0.11
C SER A 25 -9.39 1.69 1.40
N ALA A 26 -9.20 2.37 2.52
CA ALA A 26 -9.84 1.98 3.76
C ALA A 26 -11.16 2.72 3.87
N GLN A 27 -12.22 1.98 4.21
CA GLN A 27 -13.43 2.58 4.76
C GLN A 27 -13.18 2.68 6.27
N TRP A 28 -12.87 3.89 6.73
CA TRP A 28 -12.83 4.16 8.16
C TRP A 28 -14.28 4.28 8.62
N GLU A 29 -14.65 3.54 9.67
CA GLU A 29 -15.93 3.76 10.32
C GLU A 29 -15.89 5.18 10.92
N LYS A 30 -16.72 6.06 10.39
CA LYS A 30 -16.83 7.47 10.79
C LYS A 30 -17.41 7.67 12.20
N ASP A 31 -17.56 6.61 13.00
CA ASP A 31 -18.27 6.66 14.28
C ASP A 31 -17.49 7.26 15.46
N ARG A 32 -16.28 7.75 15.21
CA ARG A 32 -15.57 8.56 16.20
C ARG A 32 -15.17 9.91 15.61
N ALA A 33 -15.90 10.95 16.01
CA ALA A 33 -15.35 12.28 15.89
C ALA A 33 -13.92 12.29 16.48
N PRO A 34 -12.93 12.86 15.79
CA PRO A 34 -11.59 12.95 16.33
C PRO A 34 -11.69 13.68 17.66
N VAL A 35 -11.34 13.02 18.75
CA VAL A 35 -11.17 13.66 20.05
C VAL A 35 -9.92 14.51 19.92
N ARG A 36 -10.07 15.74 19.48
CA ARG A 36 -9.02 16.75 19.62
C ARG A 36 -8.89 17.01 21.10
N ASP A 37 -7.84 16.51 21.67
CA ASP A 37 -7.37 16.90 23.00
C ASP A 37 -6.75 18.29 22.81
N GLU A 38 -7.51 19.35 23.17
CA GLU A 38 -7.13 20.75 22.94
C GLU A 38 -5.87 21.17 23.74
N ASP A 39 -5.42 20.33 24.68
CA ASP A 39 -4.31 20.62 25.60
C ASP A 39 -2.98 19.90 25.27
N LYS A 40 -2.87 19.15 24.18
CA LYS A 40 -1.58 18.58 23.77
C LYS A 40 -0.88 19.54 22.85
N ASP A 41 0.37 19.87 23.17
CA ASP A 41 1.34 20.42 22.22
C ASP A 41 1.25 19.59 20.95
N ALA A 42 0.68 20.19 19.92
CA ALA A 42 0.12 19.43 18.79
C ALA A 42 1.25 18.87 17.94
N ILE A 43 1.70 17.64 18.23
CA ILE A 43 2.78 16.94 17.52
C ILE A 43 2.49 16.89 16.04
N ILE A 44 3.42 17.40 15.25
CA ILE A 44 3.37 17.37 13.78
C ILE A 44 4.23 16.23 13.27
N ILE A 45 3.62 15.35 12.50
CA ILE A 45 4.28 14.20 11.86
C ILE A 45 4.42 14.48 10.36
N LYS A 46 5.61 14.24 9.83
CA LYS A 46 5.86 14.19 8.38
C LYS A 46 6.06 12.75 7.94
N LEU A 47 5.30 12.30 6.94
CA LEU A 47 5.53 11.01 6.30
C LEU A 47 6.55 11.16 5.16
N ALA A 48 7.60 10.37 5.17
CA ALA A 48 8.50 10.26 4.02
C ALA A 48 7.90 9.35 2.93
N PRO A 49 8.34 9.47 1.67
CA PRO A 49 7.98 8.50 0.64
C PRO A 49 8.42 7.09 1.04
N ILE A 50 7.54 6.10 0.82
CA ILE A 50 7.83 4.70 1.14
C ILE A 50 8.94 4.19 0.23
N GLN A 51 10.03 3.69 0.80
CA GLN A 51 11.09 3.03 0.08
C GLN A 51 10.70 1.59 -0.24
N ALA A 52 11.00 1.12 -1.46
CA ALA A 52 10.70 -0.25 -1.88
C ALA A 52 11.59 -0.69 -3.03
N SER A 53 11.62 -1.99 -3.29
CA SER A 53 12.20 -2.53 -4.51
C SER A 53 11.43 -2.07 -5.75
N ARG A 54 12.03 -2.16 -6.92
CA ARG A 54 11.36 -1.79 -8.19
C ARG A 54 10.06 -2.55 -8.43
N ALA A 55 9.92 -3.75 -7.90
CA ALA A 55 8.74 -4.58 -8.03
C ALA A 55 7.47 -3.89 -7.51
N PHE A 56 7.58 -3.06 -6.46
CA PHE A 56 6.44 -2.37 -5.83
C PHE A 56 6.29 -0.90 -6.27
N ASN A 57 7.15 -0.44 -7.19
CA ASN A 57 7.08 0.91 -7.77
C ASN A 57 6.28 0.96 -9.09
N GLY A 58 5.81 -0.17 -9.59
CA GLY A 58 4.92 -0.28 -10.73
C GLY A 58 3.48 -0.56 -10.31
N THR A 59 2.56 -0.60 -11.27
CA THR A 59 1.13 -0.84 -11.02
C THR A 59 0.74 -2.32 -11.08
N ALA A 60 1.67 -3.24 -11.29
CA ALA A 60 1.38 -4.67 -11.38
C ALA A 60 0.87 -5.23 -10.04
N ILE A 61 -0.18 -6.05 -10.07
CA ILE A 61 -0.57 -6.87 -8.92
C ILE A 61 0.30 -8.11 -8.93
N LEU A 62 1.20 -8.20 -7.94
CA LEU A 62 2.16 -9.28 -7.84
C LEU A 62 1.58 -10.50 -7.12
N TYR A 63 1.99 -11.69 -7.56
CA TYR A 63 1.74 -12.93 -6.85
C TYR A 63 2.98 -13.84 -6.87
N SER A 64 3.07 -14.73 -5.88
CA SER A 64 4.07 -15.81 -5.83
C SER A 64 3.40 -17.14 -5.58
N LYS A 65 3.97 -18.21 -6.16
CA LYS A 65 3.57 -19.61 -5.94
C LYS A 65 4.64 -20.42 -5.23
N ALA A 66 5.85 -19.90 -5.18
CA ALA A 66 7.01 -20.52 -4.55
C ALA A 66 7.93 -19.45 -3.97
N GLN A 67 8.86 -19.86 -3.13
CA GLN A 67 9.89 -18.97 -2.59
C GLN A 67 10.73 -18.39 -3.76
N TYR A 68 10.99 -17.08 -3.72
CA TYR A 68 11.74 -16.32 -4.76
C TYR A 68 11.03 -16.17 -6.11
N ASP A 69 9.73 -16.51 -6.18
CA ASP A 69 8.94 -16.37 -7.41
C ASP A 69 8.13 -15.06 -7.35
N HIS A 70 8.23 -14.24 -8.40
CA HIS A 70 7.46 -13.02 -8.57
C HIS A 70 6.84 -12.98 -9.95
N ASN A 71 5.53 -13.13 -10.00
CA ASN A 71 4.71 -13.02 -11.19
C ASN A 71 3.71 -11.87 -11.05
N SER A 72 3.05 -11.51 -12.13
CA SER A 72 1.99 -10.51 -12.13
C SER A 72 0.75 -10.99 -12.87
N TYR A 73 -0.42 -10.49 -12.48
CA TYR A 73 -1.66 -10.73 -13.19
C TYR A 73 -1.69 -9.93 -14.50
N ALA A 74 -1.87 -10.64 -15.64
CA ALA A 74 -1.72 -10.05 -16.97
C ALA A 74 -2.77 -8.97 -17.30
N TYR A 75 -4.00 -9.13 -16.80
CA TYR A 75 -5.14 -8.27 -17.13
C TYR A 75 -5.69 -7.52 -15.90
N SER A 76 -4.83 -7.26 -14.92
CA SER A 76 -5.23 -6.58 -13.70
C SER A 76 -4.07 -5.75 -13.17
N ARG A 77 -4.38 -4.57 -12.64
CA ARG A 77 -3.36 -3.67 -12.10
C ARG A 77 -3.92 -2.79 -11.00
N TRP A 78 -3.03 -2.24 -10.20
CA TRP A 78 -3.34 -1.15 -9.29
C TRP A 78 -3.59 0.16 -10.06
N SER A 79 -4.39 1.06 -9.51
CA SER A 79 -4.64 2.40 -10.04
C SER A 79 -3.39 3.30 -10.02
N ASP A 80 -2.49 3.06 -9.06
CA ASP A 80 -1.17 3.69 -8.93
C ASP A 80 -0.20 2.69 -8.29
N ALA A 81 1.09 3.03 -8.20
CA ALA A 81 2.08 2.20 -7.52
C ALA A 81 1.69 1.93 -6.05
N PRO A 82 1.83 0.68 -5.54
CA PRO A 82 1.52 0.34 -4.16
C PRO A 82 2.13 1.28 -3.12
N VAL A 83 3.38 1.70 -3.31
CA VAL A 83 4.05 2.65 -2.39
C VAL A 83 3.30 3.98 -2.27
N ARG A 84 2.68 4.46 -3.34
CA ARG A 84 1.91 5.71 -3.33
C ARG A 84 0.53 5.51 -2.70
N LEU A 85 -0.15 4.41 -3.05
CA LEU A 85 -1.45 4.06 -2.48
C LEU A 85 -1.36 3.83 -0.97
N LEU A 86 -0.32 3.13 -0.51
CA LEU A 86 -0.05 2.92 0.92
C LEU A 86 0.29 4.23 1.64
N GLY A 87 1.07 5.11 1.02
CA GLY A 87 1.38 6.42 1.58
C GLY A 87 0.12 7.24 1.85
N ILE A 88 -0.81 7.29 0.89
CA ILE A 88 -2.11 7.96 1.05
C ILE A 88 -2.94 7.28 2.15
N LEU A 89 -2.97 5.95 2.19
CA LEU A 89 -3.68 5.20 3.21
C LEU A 89 -3.17 5.50 4.62
N PHE A 90 -1.85 5.50 4.82
CA PHE A 90 -1.23 5.76 6.13
C PHE A 90 -1.44 7.20 6.56
N GLN A 91 -1.32 8.16 5.63
CA GLN A 91 -1.61 9.56 5.93
C GLN A 91 -3.06 9.72 6.40
N ALA A 92 -4.01 9.21 5.64
CA ALA A 92 -5.42 9.29 6.00
C ALA A 92 -5.72 8.62 7.36
N ALA A 93 -5.11 7.45 7.64
CA ALA A 93 -5.29 6.76 8.91
C ALA A 93 -4.80 7.57 10.11
N LEU A 94 -3.64 8.20 9.97
CA LEU A 94 -3.05 9.03 11.03
C LEU A 94 -3.86 10.32 11.24
N GLU A 95 -4.29 10.98 10.16
CA GLU A 95 -5.14 12.18 10.22
C GLU A 95 -6.49 11.87 10.88
N GLU A 96 -7.18 10.81 10.45
CA GLU A 96 -8.49 10.43 10.98
C GLU A 96 -8.43 9.92 12.43
N SER A 97 -7.26 9.50 12.89
CA SER A 97 -7.09 9.10 14.29
C SER A 97 -7.31 10.26 15.28
N GLY A 98 -7.13 11.51 14.82
CA GLY A 98 -7.21 12.71 15.65
C GLY A 98 -6.19 12.80 16.78
N ARG A 99 -5.15 11.96 16.77
CA ARG A 99 -4.15 11.85 17.85
C ARG A 99 -2.97 12.79 17.69
N PHE A 100 -2.81 13.37 16.53
CA PHE A 100 -1.68 14.22 16.14
C PHE A 100 -2.20 15.61 15.77
N GLY A 101 -1.41 16.64 15.99
CA GLY A 101 -1.75 18.01 15.64
C GLY A 101 -1.88 18.20 14.13
N ALA A 102 -0.94 17.62 13.38
CA ALA A 102 -1.01 17.54 11.93
C ALA A 102 -0.21 16.33 11.40
N VAL A 103 -0.64 15.81 10.26
CA VAL A 103 0.11 14.84 9.48
C VAL A 103 0.37 15.45 8.11
N VAL A 104 1.62 15.74 7.80
CA VAL A 104 1.98 16.44 6.59
C VAL A 104 2.63 15.52 5.57
N SER A 105 2.38 15.81 4.29
CA SER A 105 2.93 15.04 3.17
C SER A 105 4.44 15.23 3.06
N PRO A 106 5.15 14.34 2.32
CA PRO A 106 6.59 14.46 2.11
C PRO A 106 7.02 15.78 1.47
N THR A 107 6.16 16.36 0.64
CA THR A 107 6.42 17.61 -0.11
C THR A 107 6.03 18.87 0.64
N SER A 108 5.47 18.74 1.85
CA SER A 108 5.11 19.91 2.67
C SER A 108 6.36 20.71 3.06
N ALA A 109 6.24 22.03 2.98
CA ALA A 109 7.26 22.96 3.48
C ALA A 109 7.21 23.12 5.01
N SER A 110 6.18 22.59 5.70
CA SER A 110 6.07 22.66 7.14
C SER A 110 7.20 21.91 7.83
N GLU A 111 7.72 22.49 8.90
CA GLU A 111 8.52 21.74 9.87
C GLU A 111 7.64 20.71 10.58
N ALA A 112 8.23 19.63 11.05
CA ALA A 112 7.56 18.59 11.79
C ALA A 112 8.45 18.13 12.95
N ASP A 113 7.82 17.71 14.04
CA ASP A 113 8.55 17.21 15.21
C ASP A 113 9.17 15.83 14.93
N PHE A 114 8.43 14.98 14.18
CA PHE A 114 8.87 13.65 13.82
C PHE A 114 8.74 13.41 12.32
N LEU A 115 9.75 12.73 11.78
CA LEU A 115 9.73 12.17 10.44
C LEU A 115 9.52 10.65 10.53
N ILE A 116 8.52 10.15 9.80
CA ILE A 116 8.27 8.71 9.70
C ILE A 116 8.76 8.22 8.35
N GLU A 117 9.87 7.50 8.36
CA GLU A 117 10.36 6.77 7.19
C GLU A 117 9.84 5.34 7.17
N SER A 118 9.77 4.74 6.00
CA SER A 118 9.32 3.35 5.88
C SER A 118 9.94 2.62 4.70
N THR A 119 10.05 1.28 4.86
CA THR A 119 10.53 0.37 3.83
C THR A 119 9.54 -0.76 3.64
N LEU A 120 9.00 -0.89 2.44
CA LEU A 120 8.09 -1.95 2.03
C LEU A 120 8.90 -3.15 1.54
N PHE A 121 8.74 -4.29 2.20
CA PHE A 121 9.44 -5.54 1.87
C PHE A 121 8.57 -6.51 1.08
N ASP A 122 7.24 -6.48 1.32
CA ASP A 122 6.29 -7.33 0.61
C ASP A 122 4.93 -6.63 0.45
N PHE A 123 4.37 -6.75 -0.74
CA PHE A 123 3.01 -6.35 -1.08
C PHE A 123 2.53 -7.25 -2.22
N SER A 124 2.26 -8.50 -1.89
CA SER A 124 1.96 -9.50 -2.91
C SER A 124 0.96 -10.56 -2.44
N HIS A 125 0.40 -11.27 -3.41
CA HIS A 125 -0.51 -12.39 -3.20
C HIS A 125 0.27 -13.71 -3.17
N HIS A 126 0.27 -14.39 -2.04
CA HIS A 126 0.94 -15.67 -1.87
C HIS A 126 -0.05 -16.82 -2.10
N ILE A 127 0.20 -17.61 -3.12
CA ILE A 127 -0.61 -18.78 -3.49
C ILE A 127 0.13 -20.02 -3.00
N LYS A 128 -0.51 -20.80 -2.11
CA LYS A 128 0.07 -21.99 -1.49
C LYS A 128 -0.29 -23.25 -2.27
N GLY A 129 0.54 -24.30 -2.14
CA GLY A 129 0.34 -25.57 -2.82
C GLY A 129 -0.88 -26.36 -2.33
N ASP A 130 -1.44 -26.02 -1.16
CA ASP A 130 -2.66 -26.61 -0.57
C ASP A 130 -3.97 -26.02 -1.13
N GLY A 131 -3.88 -25.12 -2.12
CA GLY A 131 -5.03 -24.46 -2.70
C GLY A 131 -5.52 -23.22 -1.94
N THR A 132 -4.87 -22.83 -0.86
CA THR A 132 -5.14 -21.56 -0.17
C THR A 132 -4.28 -20.44 -0.70
N SER A 133 -4.66 -19.20 -0.40
CA SER A 133 -3.84 -18.04 -0.76
C SER A 133 -4.08 -16.89 0.20
N GLU A 134 -3.12 -15.97 0.31
CA GLU A 134 -3.18 -14.84 1.22
C GLU A 134 -2.55 -13.58 0.60
N GLY A 135 -3.16 -12.42 0.87
CA GLY A 135 -2.52 -11.13 0.65
C GLY A 135 -1.56 -10.83 1.80
N VAL A 136 -0.32 -10.50 1.48
CA VAL A 136 0.74 -10.22 2.46
C VAL A 136 1.23 -8.79 2.31
N VAL A 137 1.25 -8.05 3.43
CA VAL A 137 1.90 -6.75 3.53
C VAL A 137 2.95 -6.82 4.61
N ARG A 138 4.20 -6.53 4.26
CA ARG A 138 5.33 -6.47 5.19
C ARG A 138 6.05 -5.14 5.01
N ILE A 139 6.03 -4.31 6.05
CA ILE A 139 6.60 -2.97 6.02
C ILE A 139 7.22 -2.63 7.36
N ARG A 140 8.34 -1.91 7.35
CA ARG A 140 9.03 -1.41 8.55
C ARG A 140 8.97 0.10 8.58
N PHE A 141 8.70 0.64 9.75
CA PHE A 141 8.69 2.07 10.02
C PHE A 141 9.82 2.45 10.95
N TYR A 142 10.33 3.65 10.76
CA TYR A 142 11.34 4.29 11.58
C TYR A 142 10.79 5.65 12.01
N VAL A 143 10.81 5.92 13.30
CA VAL A 143 10.47 7.24 13.88
C VAL A 143 11.78 8.00 14.07
N ILE A 144 11.87 9.16 13.48
CA ILE A 144 13.04 10.03 13.56
C ILE A 144 12.61 11.31 14.27
N ASP A 145 13.24 11.61 15.40
CA ASP A 145 13.13 12.92 16.04
C ASP A 145 13.79 13.97 15.14
N ASN A 146 13.01 14.94 14.70
CA ASN A 146 13.49 15.90 13.71
C ASN A 146 14.38 16.99 14.31
N THR A 147 14.42 17.13 15.63
CA THR A 147 15.33 18.03 16.34
C THR A 147 16.72 17.40 16.48
N THR A 148 16.78 16.18 17.00
CA THR A 148 18.04 15.47 17.26
C THR A 148 18.57 14.72 16.04
N LYS A 149 17.74 14.51 15.01
CA LYS A 149 18.02 13.71 13.81
C LYS A 149 18.37 12.25 14.12
N THR A 150 17.84 11.73 15.23
CA THR A 150 18.07 10.35 15.65
C THR A 150 16.83 9.49 15.46
N VAL A 151 17.05 8.20 15.17
CA VAL A 151 15.96 7.22 15.14
C VAL A 151 15.59 6.87 16.58
N THR A 152 14.39 7.21 17.00
CA THR A 152 13.87 6.97 18.36
C THR A 152 13.13 5.64 18.48
N ALA A 153 12.53 5.17 17.40
CA ALA A 153 11.82 3.90 17.39
C ALA A 153 11.81 3.24 16.01
N THR A 154 11.74 1.91 16.00
CA THR A 154 11.62 1.11 14.78
C THR A 154 10.66 -0.03 15.03
N LYS A 155 9.76 -0.29 14.07
CA LYS A 155 8.85 -1.45 14.14
C LYS A 155 8.51 -1.98 12.76
N GLU A 156 8.54 -3.30 12.63
CA GLU A 156 8.07 -4.00 11.43
C GLU A 156 6.66 -4.53 11.68
N PHE A 157 5.78 -4.31 10.72
CA PHE A 157 4.45 -4.88 10.70
C PHE A 157 4.35 -5.88 9.56
N VAL A 158 3.71 -7.01 9.86
CA VAL A 158 3.37 -8.03 8.88
C VAL A 158 1.89 -8.35 9.05
N SER A 159 1.10 -8.11 8.01
CA SER A 159 -0.29 -8.54 7.95
C SER A 159 -0.47 -9.57 6.85
N ARG A 160 -1.18 -10.65 7.17
CA ARG A 160 -1.52 -11.76 6.27
C ARG A 160 -3.02 -11.97 6.32
N VAL A 161 -3.70 -11.77 5.21
CA VAL A 161 -5.15 -11.91 5.11
C VAL A 161 -5.47 -12.96 4.06
N GLN A 162 -6.24 -13.98 4.43
CA GLN A 162 -6.67 -15.01 3.51
C GLN A 162 -7.47 -14.41 2.35
N ALA A 163 -7.10 -14.76 1.14
CA ALA A 163 -7.83 -14.37 -0.06
C ALA A 163 -9.00 -15.32 -0.31
N SER A 164 -10.11 -14.77 -0.78
CA SER A 164 -11.31 -15.55 -1.13
C SER A 164 -11.16 -16.35 -2.42
N SER A 165 -10.16 -16.02 -3.24
CA SER A 165 -9.86 -16.68 -4.51
C SER A 165 -8.43 -16.43 -4.93
N GLN A 166 -7.88 -17.35 -5.79
CA GLN A 166 -6.52 -17.26 -6.32
C GLN A 166 -6.42 -16.40 -7.60
N ASN A 167 -7.21 -15.34 -7.70
CA ASN A 167 -7.20 -14.42 -8.83
C ASN A 167 -6.90 -12.99 -8.38
N ALA A 168 -6.82 -12.06 -9.31
CA ALA A 168 -6.50 -10.66 -9.03
C ALA A 168 -7.51 -9.99 -8.09
N GLN A 169 -8.81 -10.31 -8.19
CA GLN A 169 -9.84 -9.76 -7.33
C GLN A 169 -9.66 -10.21 -5.86
N GLY A 170 -9.43 -11.52 -5.65
CA GLY A 170 -9.12 -12.06 -4.32
C GLY A 170 -7.84 -11.47 -3.74
N ALA A 171 -6.79 -11.36 -4.57
CA ALA A 171 -5.54 -10.70 -4.23
C ALA A 171 -5.76 -9.25 -3.78
N ALA A 172 -6.45 -8.44 -4.60
CA ALA A 172 -6.69 -7.03 -4.31
C ALA A 172 -7.50 -6.84 -3.03
N SER A 173 -8.55 -7.66 -2.81
CA SER A 173 -9.34 -7.61 -1.58
C SER A 173 -8.52 -7.97 -0.33
N ALA A 174 -7.73 -9.04 -0.40
CA ALA A 174 -6.91 -9.47 0.72
C ALA A 174 -5.79 -8.47 1.05
N LEU A 175 -5.12 -7.93 0.02
CA LEU A 175 -4.07 -6.91 0.18
C LEU A 175 -4.63 -5.60 0.73
N ASN A 176 -5.84 -5.19 0.31
CA ASN A 176 -6.49 -4.00 0.86
C ASN A 176 -6.79 -4.16 2.36
N LYS A 177 -7.30 -5.31 2.78
CA LYS A 177 -7.53 -5.62 4.21
C LYS A 177 -6.20 -5.64 4.98
N ALA A 178 -5.19 -6.32 4.46
CA ALA A 178 -3.88 -6.39 5.09
C ALA A 178 -3.23 -5.00 5.24
N ALA A 179 -3.35 -4.14 4.23
CA ALA A 179 -2.88 -2.75 4.28
C ALA A 179 -3.63 -1.92 5.35
N THR A 180 -4.95 -2.11 5.44
CA THR A 180 -5.78 -1.46 6.46
C THR A 180 -5.39 -1.90 7.87
N ASP A 181 -5.09 -3.19 8.09
CA ASP A 181 -4.61 -3.70 9.38
C ASP A 181 -3.27 -3.08 9.76
N VAL A 182 -2.34 -2.97 8.80
CA VAL A 182 -1.06 -2.29 9.02
C VAL A 182 -1.27 -0.83 9.39
N ALA A 183 -2.18 -0.12 8.70
CA ALA A 183 -2.47 1.28 8.99
C ALA A 183 -3.03 1.49 10.41
N ARG A 184 -3.96 0.64 10.86
CA ARG A 184 -4.48 0.66 12.23
C ARG A 184 -3.39 0.40 13.28
N ASN A 185 -2.55 -0.60 13.01
CA ASN A 185 -1.44 -0.94 13.89
C ASN A 185 -0.39 0.17 13.97
N LEU A 186 -0.12 0.86 12.85
CA LEU A 186 0.76 2.03 12.81
C LEU A 186 0.23 3.15 13.71
N VAL A 187 -1.06 3.52 13.56
CA VAL A 187 -1.72 4.53 14.41
C VAL A 187 -1.60 4.16 15.89
N SER A 188 -1.95 2.92 16.23
CA SER A 188 -1.89 2.44 17.61
C SER A 188 -0.48 2.49 18.18
N TRP A 189 0.51 2.07 17.40
CA TRP A 189 1.90 2.06 17.83
C TRP A 189 2.49 3.45 18.04
N LEU A 190 2.21 4.39 17.14
CA LEU A 190 2.70 5.77 17.28
C LEU A 190 2.03 6.51 18.45
N ALA A 191 0.81 6.11 18.83
CA ALA A 191 0.08 6.67 19.95
C ALA A 191 0.48 6.09 21.32
N GLU A 192 1.39 5.10 21.38
CA GLU A 192 1.91 4.58 22.64
C GLU A 192 2.74 5.65 23.38
N PRO A 193 2.60 5.83 24.70
CA PRO A 193 3.39 6.80 25.46
C PRO A 193 4.89 6.64 25.24
N GLY A 194 5.59 7.75 24.97
CA GLY A 194 7.04 7.77 24.75
C GLY A 194 7.52 7.27 23.39
N ARG A 195 6.62 7.14 22.40
CA ARG A 195 6.98 6.84 21.01
C ARG A 195 7.34 8.09 20.24
N ILE A 196 6.47 9.05 20.35
CA ILE A 196 6.58 10.39 19.76
C ILE A 196 6.05 11.41 20.74
#